data_f4f5c5710c5888e35511ec3cd5b1fe6e
#
_entry.id   f4f5c5710c5888e35511ec3cd5b1fe6e
#
_cell.length_a   1.000
_cell.length_b   1.000
_cell.length_c   1.000
_cell.angle_alpha   90.00
_cell.angle_beta   90.00
_cell.angle_gamma   90.00
#
_symmetry.space_group_name_H-M   'P 1'
#
loop_
_entity.id
_entity.type
_entity.pdbx_description
1 polymer ?
#
loop_
_entity_poly.entity_id
_entity_poly.type
_entity_poly.pdbx_seq_one_letter_code
_entity_poly.pdbx_strand_id
1 'polypeptide(L)' 'MFEIAVNDMTCGHCASVITKAVRETDASARCEIDLAARKVTIAAAGPPDEFVAAIAEAGYTPVVARQEG' A
#
# COMPACT_ATOMS: atom_id res chain seq x y z
N MET A 1 6.56 6.57 -8.00
CA MET A 1 6.52 6.28 -6.54
C MET A 1 5.36 7.03 -5.91
N PHE A 2 4.66 6.37 -5.01
CA PHE A 2 3.55 6.99 -4.30
C PHE A 2 3.45 6.44 -2.88
N GLU A 3 2.85 7.24 -2.00
CA GLU A 3 2.62 6.88 -0.61
C GLU A 3 1.12 6.78 -0.36
N ILE A 4 0.73 5.71 0.28
CA ILE A 4 -0.66 5.47 0.65
C ILE A 4 -0.76 5.45 2.18
N ALA A 5 -1.61 6.29 2.73
CA ALA A 5 -1.89 6.29 4.16
C ALA A 5 -2.93 5.22 4.47
N VAL A 6 -2.63 4.34 5.42
CA VAL A 6 -3.53 3.28 5.87
C VAL A 6 -3.66 3.39 7.38
N ASN A 7 -4.62 4.19 7.82
CA ASN A 7 -4.76 4.52 9.25
C ASN A 7 -5.11 3.33 10.14
N ASP A 8 -5.72 2.31 9.58
CA ASP A 8 -6.08 1.09 10.30
C ASP A 8 -5.00 -0.01 10.21
N MET A 9 -3.84 0.31 9.66
CA MET A 9 -2.68 -0.56 9.67
C MET A 9 -1.92 -0.36 10.99
N THR A 10 -2.16 -1.23 11.96
CA THR A 10 -1.65 -1.01 13.33
C THR A 10 -0.71 -2.11 13.82
N CYS A 11 -0.46 -3.15 13.05
CA CYS A 11 0.38 -4.28 13.49
C CYS A 11 1.11 -4.92 12.31
N GLY A 12 2.08 -5.78 12.64
CA GLY A 12 2.87 -6.48 11.62
C GLY A 12 2.05 -7.40 10.73
N HIS A 13 0.96 -7.96 11.25
CA HIS A 13 0.07 -8.79 10.45
C HIS A 13 -0.59 -7.96 9.33
N CYS A 14 -1.03 -6.77 9.66
CA CYS A 14 -1.60 -5.84 8.68
C CYS A 14 -0.59 -5.51 7.59
N ALA A 15 0.66 -5.27 7.98
CA ALA A 15 1.73 -5.01 7.03
C ALA A 15 1.92 -6.18 6.06
N SER A 16 1.89 -7.41 6.55
CA SER A 16 2.02 -8.60 5.72
C SER A 16 0.88 -8.74 4.72
N VAL A 17 -0.34 -8.50 5.16
CA VAL A 17 -1.53 -8.57 4.29
C VAL A 17 -1.44 -7.52 3.18
N ILE A 18 -1.05 -6.31 3.52
CA ILE A 18 -0.93 -5.22 2.54
C ILE A 18 0.19 -5.50 1.55
N THR A 19 1.34 -5.97 2.03
CA THR A 19 2.46 -6.34 1.16
C THR A 19 2.03 -7.41 0.16
N LYS A 20 1.28 -8.41 0.61
CA LYS A 20 0.77 -9.46 -0.25
C LYS A 20 -0.19 -8.91 -1.30
N ALA A 21 -1.09 -8.02 -0.90
CA ALA A 21 -2.04 -7.40 -1.82
C ALA A 21 -1.31 -6.61 -2.91
N VAL A 22 -0.26 -5.86 -2.55
CA VAL A 22 0.55 -5.11 -3.50
C VAL A 22 1.23 -6.05 -4.49
N ARG A 23 1.82 -7.14 -4.02
CA ARG A 23 2.50 -8.10 -4.88
C ARG A 23 1.56 -8.86 -5.80
N GLU A 24 0.36 -9.14 -5.35
CA GLU A 24 -0.65 -9.78 -6.20
C GLU A 24 -1.13 -8.84 -7.30
N THR A 25 -1.13 -7.54 -7.04
CA THR A 25 -1.50 -6.53 -8.03
C THR A 25 -0.40 -6.33 -9.06
N ASP A 26 0.85 -6.26 -8.61
CA ASP A 26 2.02 -6.10 -9.47
C ASP A 26 3.24 -6.76 -8.81
N ALA A 27 3.64 -7.91 -9.31
CA ALA A 27 4.75 -8.68 -8.75
C ALA A 27 6.09 -7.93 -8.83
N SER A 28 6.23 -6.96 -9.73
CA SER A 28 7.45 -6.17 -9.89
C SER A 28 7.48 -4.92 -9.02
N ALA A 29 6.38 -4.60 -8.35
CA ALA A 29 6.31 -3.42 -7.50
C ALA A 29 7.13 -3.61 -6.22
N ARG A 30 7.71 -2.52 -5.75
CA ARG A 30 8.38 -2.49 -4.45
C ARG A 30 7.46 -1.86 -3.43
N CYS A 31 7.41 -2.45 -2.25
CA CYS A 31 6.54 -2.00 -1.19
C CYS A 31 7.34 -1.85 0.10
N GLU A 32 7.32 -0.67 0.68
CA GLU A 32 7.90 -0.41 1.99
C GLU A 32 6.80 0.06 2.93
N ILE A 33 6.77 -0.51 4.13
CA ILE A 33 5.73 -0.21 5.10
C ILE A 33 6.35 0.46 6.31
N ASP A 34 5.77 1.60 6.70
CA ASP A 34 6.12 2.31 7.93
C ASP A 34 4.92 2.22 8.87
N LEU A 35 4.99 1.29 9.82
CA LEU A 35 3.92 1.10 10.81
C LEU A 35 3.74 2.31 11.71
N ALA A 36 4.83 2.97 12.09
CA ALA A 36 4.77 4.13 12.96
C ALA A 36 4.02 5.29 12.31
N ALA A 37 4.28 5.51 11.02
CA ALA A 37 3.60 6.56 10.24
C ALA A 37 2.30 6.07 9.61
N ARG A 38 2.03 4.77 9.65
CA ARG A 38 0.87 4.14 9.01
C ARG A 38 0.80 4.43 7.52
N LYS A 39 1.94 4.32 6.87
CA LYS A 39 2.08 4.60 5.43
C LYS A 39 2.69 3.43 4.70
N VAL A 40 2.29 3.28 3.46
CA VAL A 40 2.84 2.30 2.53
C VAL A 40 3.43 3.07 1.36
N THR A 41 4.72 2.88 1.12
CA THR A 41 5.41 3.49 -0.02
C THR A 41 5.54 2.43 -1.12
N ILE A 42 5.03 2.74 -2.29
CA ILE A 42 5.02 1.80 -3.41
C ILE A 42 5.76 2.41 -4.59
N ALA A 43 6.72 1.67 -5.12
CA ALA A 43 7.44 2.03 -6.34
C ALA A 43 6.98 1.08 -7.45
N ALA A 44 6.18 1.59 -8.38
CA ALA A 44 5.65 0.82 -9.49
C ALA A 44 5.47 1.71 -10.71
N ALA A 45 5.41 1.10 -11.87
CA ALA A 45 5.21 1.82 -13.13
C ALA A 45 3.74 2.20 -13.37
N GLY A 46 2.81 1.47 -12.76
CA GLY A 46 1.38 1.69 -12.95
C GLY A 46 0.79 2.76 -12.05
N PRO A 47 -0.49 3.09 -12.23
CA PRO A 47 -1.18 4.08 -11.42
C PRO A 47 -1.44 3.55 -9.99
N PRO A 48 -1.62 4.44 -9.00
CA PRO A 48 -1.89 4.01 -7.63
C PRO A 48 -3.26 3.37 -7.43
N ASP A 49 -4.21 3.60 -8.32
CA ASP A 49 -5.59 3.14 -8.17
C ASP A 49 -5.72 1.64 -7.97
N GLU A 50 -4.92 0.85 -8.68
CA GLU A 50 -4.94 -0.61 -8.56
C GLU A 50 -4.51 -1.06 -7.17
N PHE A 51 -3.50 -0.43 -6.61
CA PHE A 51 -3.00 -0.74 -5.28
C PHE A 51 -3.99 -0.29 -4.21
N VAL A 52 -4.58 0.87 -4.38
CA VAL A 52 -5.62 1.37 -3.48
C VAL A 52 -6.80 0.38 -3.44
N ALA A 53 -7.25 -0.07 -4.60
CA ALA A 53 -8.34 -1.04 -4.68
C ALA A 53 -7.97 -2.36 -4.00
N ALA A 54 -6.75 -2.85 -4.21
CA ALA A 54 -6.28 -4.10 -3.61
C ALA A 54 -6.22 -4.00 -2.08
N ILE A 55 -5.73 -2.88 -1.55
CA ILE A 55 -5.67 -2.65 -0.11
C ILE A 55 -7.08 -2.53 0.48
N ALA A 56 -7.98 -1.85 -0.21
CA ALA A 56 -9.38 -1.74 0.22
C ALA A 56 -10.06 -3.10 0.25
N GLU A 57 -9.82 -3.96 -0.72
CA GLU A 57 -10.36 -5.31 -0.75
C GLU A 57 -9.81 -6.18 0.38
N ALA A 58 -8.62 -5.88 0.85
CA ALA A 58 -8.05 -6.59 1.99
C ALA A 58 -8.70 -6.19 3.34
N GLY A 59 -9.56 -5.19 3.34
CA GLY A 59 -10.30 -4.77 4.53
C GLY A 59 -9.76 -3.53 5.20
N TYR A 60 -8.89 -2.78 4.53
CA TYR A 60 -8.29 -1.55 5.07
C TYR A 60 -8.86 -0.31 4.38
N THR A 61 -8.49 0.86 4.90
CA THR A 61 -8.96 2.13 4.37
C THR A 61 -7.76 2.91 3.80
N PRO A 62 -7.38 2.67 2.55
CA PRO A 62 -6.24 3.36 1.94
C PRO A 62 -6.63 4.74 1.43
N VAL A 63 -5.71 5.71 1.62
CA VAL A 63 -5.85 7.05 1.08
C VAL A 63 -4.51 7.41 0.43
N VAL A 64 -4.52 7.83 -0.82
CA VAL A 64 -3.30 8.29 -1.48
C VAL A 64 -2.85 9.57 -0.81
N ALA A 65 -1.72 9.50 -0.08
CA ALA A 65 -1.17 10.63 0.65
C ALA A 65 -0.23 11.45 -0.22
N ARG A 66 0.50 10.80 -1.14
CA ARG A 66 1.47 11.46 -1.99
C ARG A 66 1.69 10.65 -3.26
N GLN A 67 1.80 11.35 -4.38
CA GLN A 67 2.11 10.72 -5.66
C GLN A 67 3.23 11.50 -6.33
N GLU A 68 4.32 10.78 -6.66
CA GLU A 68 5.44 11.33 -7.41
C GLU A 68 5.56 10.49 -8.69
N GLY A 69 5.45 11.15 -9.81
CA GLY A 69 5.45 10.50 -11.10
C GLY A 69 6.77 10.54 -11.79
#